data_4b20ce089fce79c6c29fb8fdb7df6e1e
#
_entry.id   4b20ce089fce79c6c29fb8fdb7df6e1e
#
_cell.length_a   1.000
_cell.length_b   1.000
_cell.length_c   1.000
_cell.angle_alpha   90.00
_cell.angle_beta   90.00
_cell.angle_gamma   90.00
#
_symmetry.space_group_name_H-M   'P 1'
#
loop_
_entity.id
_entity.type
_entity.pdbx_description
1 polymer ?
#
loop_
_entity_poly.entity_id
_entity_poly.type
_entity_poly.pdbx_seq_one_letter_code
_entity_poly.pdbx_strand_id
1 'polypeptide(L)'
;MKAFEQFKNKTFTRLSPEFCGYKSLCEGAKRYDAVVTGSDQLWSPAGLPTNFYNLMFVPNEIRKISYASSFGVGQIPWYQKKRTADFLKRLDYISMRENRGSEIVKELTGLDAPVILDPVFNFDKEQWEKLIPIKKEMDEPYIFAYFLGANPEYRKQVRKLAESTGLKIVALR
;
A
#
# COMPACT_ATOMS: atom_id res chain seq x y z
N MET A 1 11.13 7.93 16.09
CA MET A 1 11.86 8.21 14.84
C MET A 1 13.12 7.36 14.69
N LYS A 2 14.05 7.32 15.63
CA LYS A 2 15.30 6.52 15.51
C LYS A 2 15.10 5.03 15.18
N ALA A 3 14.16 4.35 15.83
CA ALA A 3 13.89 2.92 15.58
C ALA A 3 13.38 2.64 14.17
N PHE A 4 12.53 3.50 13.64
CA PHE A 4 12.01 3.38 12.27
C PHE A 4 13.11 3.61 11.22
N GLU A 5 13.97 4.59 11.43
CA GLU A 5 15.12 4.83 10.53
C GLU A 5 16.13 3.68 10.58
N GLN A 6 16.40 3.14 11.77
CA GLN A 6 17.25 1.96 11.90
C GLN A 6 16.66 0.75 11.16
N PHE A 7 15.35 0.52 11.30
CA PHE A 7 14.65 -0.53 10.56
C PHE A 7 14.77 -0.32 9.04
N LYS A 8 14.46 0.89 8.58
CA LYS A 8 14.55 1.23 7.16
C LYS A 8 15.95 0.99 6.59
N ASN A 9 16.97 1.49 7.25
CA ASN A 9 18.36 1.37 6.79
C ASN A 9 18.87 -0.08 6.83
N LYS A 10 18.40 -0.89 7.76
CA LYS A 10 18.75 -2.31 7.86
C LYS A 10 18.02 -3.17 6.84
N THR A 11 16.76 -2.85 6.55
CA THR A 11 15.86 -3.71 5.75
C THR A 11 15.92 -3.34 4.27
N PHE A 12 15.93 -2.05 3.95
CA PHE A 12 15.94 -1.57 2.56
C PHE A 12 17.36 -1.27 2.09
N THR A 13 18.11 -2.32 1.80
CA THR A 13 19.54 -2.21 1.40
C THR A 13 19.73 -1.93 -0.10
N ARG A 14 18.67 -2.04 -0.92
CA ARG A 14 18.69 -1.86 -2.37
C ARG A 14 17.74 -0.76 -2.82
N LEU A 15 17.93 0.44 -2.28
CA LEU A 15 17.19 1.61 -2.73
C LEU A 15 17.81 2.15 -4.03
N SER A 16 16.95 2.61 -4.93
CA SER A 16 17.38 3.41 -6.07
C SER A 16 18.00 4.72 -5.62
N PRO A 17 18.83 5.38 -6.47
CA PRO A 17 19.16 6.78 -6.26
C PRO A 17 17.89 7.63 -6.18
N GLU A 18 17.97 8.77 -5.54
CA GLU A 18 16.90 9.76 -5.53
C GLU A 18 16.72 10.37 -6.93
N PHE A 19 15.48 10.44 -7.40
CA PHE A 19 15.12 11.04 -8.65
C PHE A 19 14.28 12.30 -8.41
N CYS A 20 14.76 13.44 -8.88
CA CYS A 20 14.05 14.71 -8.76
C CYS A 20 13.38 15.11 -10.08
N GLY A 21 12.04 15.16 -10.06
CA GLY A 21 11.23 15.56 -11.20
C GLY A 21 10.94 14.46 -12.21
N TYR A 22 9.95 14.70 -13.06
CA TYR A 22 9.38 13.72 -13.98
C TYR A 22 10.41 13.14 -14.97
N LYS A 23 11.24 13.99 -15.57
CA LYS A 23 12.26 13.58 -16.56
C LYS A 23 13.29 12.63 -15.92
N SER A 24 13.74 12.93 -14.72
CA SER A 24 14.70 12.10 -13.98
C SER A 24 14.09 10.73 -13.61
N LEU A 25 12.81 10.69 -13.25
CA LEU A 25 12.08 9.43 -13.03
C LEU A 25 11.97 8.58 -14.29
N CYS A 26 11.65 9.20 -15.44
CA CYS A 26 11.58 8.49 -16.72
C CYS A 26 12.94 7.86 -17.08
N GLU A 27 14.02 8.60 -16.95
CA GLU A 27 15.38 8.06 -17.22
C GLU A 27 15.79 7.00 -16.18
N GLY A 28 15.40 7.19 -14.92
CA GLY A 28 15.62 6.21 -13.85
C GLY A 28 14.91 4.88 -14.12
N ALA A 29 13.69 4.93 -14.62
CA ALA A 29 12.90 3.73 -14.93
C ALA A 29 13.53 2.84 -15.99
N LYS A 30 14.28 3.41 -16.95
CA LYS A 30 14.97 2.67 -18.00
C LYS A 30 16.07 1.70 -17.50
N ARG A 31 16.42 1.78 -16.22
CA ARG A 31 17.41 0.88 -15.59
C ARG A 31 16.81 -0.46 -15.16
N TYR A 32 15.51 -0.64 -15.33
CA TYR A 32 14.75 -1.79 -14.83
C TYR A 32 13.97 -2.44 -15.97
N ASP A 33 13.83 -3.74 -15.92
CA ASP A 33 13.03 -4.52 -16.89
C ASP A 33 11.52 -4.37 -16.59
N ALA A 34 11.17 -4.04 -15.35
CA ALA A 34 9.81 -3.82 -14.91
C ALA A 34 9.73 -2.84 -13.74
N VAL A 35 8.65 -2.10 -13.65
CA VAL A 35 8.30 -1.26 -12.49
C VAL A 35 6.99 -1.77 -11.90
N VAL A 36 7.01 -2.05 -10.60
CA VAL A 36 5.84 -2.56 -9.87
C VAL A 36 5.31 -1.48 -8.94
N THR A 37 4.00 -1.31 -8.90
CA THR A 37 3.28 -0.47 -7.93
C THR A 37 2.29 -1.32 -7.13
N GLY A 38 2.06 -1.01 -5.90
CA GLY A 38 1.14 -1.70 -4.96
C GLY A 38 1.75 -1.75 -3.56
N SER A 39 1.04 -2.14 -2.53
CA SER A 39 -0.34 -2.62 -2.49
C SER A 39 -1.20 -1.75 -1.56
N ASP A 40 -1.26 -0.46 -1.73
CA ASP A 40 -2.07 0.43 -0.88
C ASP A 40 -3.10 1.19 -1.73
N GLN A 41 -3.82 2.13 -1.11
CA GLN A 41 -4.77 3.03 -1.78
C GLN A 41 -4.06 4.04 -2.71
N LEU A 42 -3.14 3.54 -3.51
CA LEU A 42 -2.26 4.34 -4.37
C LEU A 42 -3.02 5.07 -5.48
N TRP A 43 -4.19 4.54 -5.83
CA TRP A 43 -5.03 5.08 -6.91
C TRP A 43 -6.26 5.81 -6.40
N SER A 44 -6.24 6.23 -5.13
CA SER A 44 -7.28 7.11 -4.61
C SER A 44 -7.41 8.36 -5.50
N PRO A 45 -8.65 8.74 -5.88
CA PRO A 45 -8.89 9.94 -6.69
C PRO A 45 -8.23 11.21 -6.14
N ALA A 46 -8.04 11.30 -4.82
CA ALA A 46 -7.35 12.42 -4.20
C ALA A 46 -5.84 12.47 -4.51
N GLY A 47 -5.20 11.32 -4.73
CA GLY A 47 -3.75 11.21 -5.02
C GLY A 47 -3.40 11.12 -6.52
N LEU A 48 -4.36 10.87 -7.39
CA LEU A 48 -4.14 10.67 -8.83
C LEU A 48 -3.40 11.80 -9.57
N PRO A 49 -3.52 13.09 -9.16
CA PRO A 49 -2.81 14.18 -9.83
C PRO A 49 -1.29 14.05 -9.87
N THR A 50 -0.69 13.29 -8.98
CA THR A 50 0.77 13.17 -8.87
C THR A 50 1.43 12.40 -10.02
N ASN A 51 0.71 11.53 -10.72
CA ASN A 51 1.22 10.65 -11.79
C ASN A 51 2.38 9.73 -11.39
N PHE A 52 2.63 9.56 -10.10
CA PHE A 52 3.72 8.73 -9.60
C PHE A 52 3.28 7.26 -9.45
N TYR A 53 2.29 6.99 -8.62
CA TYR A 53 1.83 5.63 -8.35
C TYR A 53 1.04 4.97 -9.49
N ASN A 54 0.59 5.75 -10.46
CA ASN A 54 -0.04 5.25 -11.68
C ASN A 54 0.97 4.91 -12.80
N LEU A 55 2.27 5.00 -12.49
CA LEU A 55 3.38 4.68 -13.37
C LEU A 55 3.38 5.43 -14.72
N MET A 56 2.77 6.62 -14.77
CA MET A 56 2.74 7.42 -16.00
C MET A 56 4.13 7.89 -16.46
N PHE A 57 5.09 7.94 -15.54
CA PHE A 57 6.48 8.29 -15.85
C PHE A 57 7.27 7.13 -16.49
N VAL A 58 6.78 5.89 -16.39
CA VAL A 58 7.48 4.72 -16.90
C VAL A 58 7.34 4.67 -18.43
N PRO A 59 8.44 4.58 -19.21
CA PRO A 59 8.40 4.45 -20.66
C PRO A 59 7.60 3.23 -21.12
N ASN A 60 7.11 3.25 -22.37
CA ASN A 60 6.24 2.19 -22.88
C ASN A 60 6.96 0.84 -23.02
N GLU A 61 8.23 0.85 -23.31
CA GLU A 61 9.11 -0.33 -23.46
C GLU A 61 9.39 -1.05 -22.15
N ILE A 62 9.15 -0.42 -21.00
CA ILE A 62 9.36 -1.00 -19.68
C ILE A 62 8.04 -1.55 -19.15
N ARG A 63 8.05 -2.77 -18.64
CA ARG A 63 6.85 -3.40 -18.05
C ARG A 63 6.34 -2.64 -16.84
N LYS A 64 5.05 -2.46 -16.78
CA LYS A 64 4.31 -1.78 -15.71
C LYS A 64 3.35 -2.76 -15.05
N ILE A 65 3.55 -3.03 -13.79
CA ILE A 65 2.80 -4.06 -13.04
C ILE A 65 2.13 -3.41 -11.84
N SER A 66 0.85 -3.72 -11.66
CA SER A 66 0.13 -3.42 -10.42
C SER A 66 -0.07 -4.69 -9.60
N TYR A 67 0.41 -4.68 -8.36
CA TYR A 67 0.23 -5.78 -7.41
C TYR A 67 -0.70 -5.37 -6.27
N ALA A 68 -1.89 -5.96 -6.20
CA ALA A 68 -2.89 -5.72 -5.15
C ALA A 68 -3.17 -4.22 -4.88
N SER A 69 -3.20 -3.38 -5.91
CA SER A 69 -3.48 -1.95 -5.74
C SER A 69 -4.94 -1.71 -5.37
N SER A 70 -5.22 -0.56 -4.76
CA SER A 70 -6.56 -0.17 -4.33
C SER A 70 -6.88 1.27 -4.75
N PHE A 71 -8.14 1.51 -5.09
CA PHE A 71 -8.67 2.86 -5.26
C PHE A 71 -9.09 3.49 -3.92
N GLY A 72 -9.41 2.68 -2.91
CA GLY A 72 -9.92 3.14 -1.62
C GLY A 72 -11.28 3.82 -1.67
N VAL A 73 -11.98 3.71 -2.80
CA VAL A 73 -13.30 4.32 -3.04
C VAL A 73 -14.22 3.36 -3.82
N GLY A 74 -15.54 3.53 -3.64
CA GLY A 74 -16.53 2.74 -4.35
C GLY A 74 -16.77 3.15 -5.81
N GLN A 75 -16.31 4.33 -6.22
CA GLN A 75 -16.44 4.82 -7.60
C GLN A 75 -15.43 5.91 -7.92
N ILE A 76 -15.05 6.01 -9.19
CA ILE A 76 -14.19 7.09 -9.67
C ILE A 76 -15.06 8.30 -10.05
N PRO A 77 -14.73 9.52 -9.61
CA PRO A 77 -15.39 10.74 -10.03
C PRO A 77 -15.44 10.85 -11.56
N TRP A 78 -16.56 11.32 -12.09
CA TRP A 78 -16.80 11.34 -13.55
C TRP A 78 -15.70 12.06 -14.33
N TYR A 79 -15.17 13.15 -13.79
CA TYR A 79 -14.11 13.96 -14.42
C TYR A 79 -12.72 13.30 -14.40
N GLN A 80 -12.55 12.23 -13.61
CA GLN A 80 -11.29 11.46 -13.55
C GLN A 80 -11.35 10.13 -14.31
N LYS A 81 -12.56 9.68 -14.74
CA LYS A 81 -12.73 8.36 -15.37
C LYS A 81 -11.83 8.17 -16.58
N LYS A 82 -11.78 9.16 -17.49
CA LYS A 82 -10.92 9.06 -18.67
C LYS A 82 -9.46 8.90 -18.31
N ARG A 83 -8.93 9.76 -17.43
CA ARG A 83 -7.54 9.70 -17.01
C ARG A 83 -7.21 8.38 -16.28
N THR A 84 -8.14 7.87 -15.48
CA THR A 84 -8.01 6.58 -14.83
C THR A 84 -7.94 5.45 -15.85
N ALA A 85 -8.84 5.43 -16.83
CA ALA A 85 -8.80 4.46 -17.91
C ALA A 85 -7.49 4.52 -18.72
N ASP A 86 -6.98 5.73 -18.99
CA ASP A 86 -5.76 5.93 -19.77
C ASP A 86 -4.53 5.31 -19.07
N PHE A 87 -4.36 5.49 -17.75
CA PHE A 87 -3.24 4.88 -17.07
C PHE A 87 -3.41 3.37 -16.87
N LEU A 88 -4.62 2.90 -16.59
CA LEU A 88 -4.89 1.47 -16.43
C LEU A 88 -4.56 0.69 -17.70
N LYS A 89 -4.91 1.21 -18.87
CA LYS A 89 -4.61 0.59 -20.16
C LYS A 89 -3.11 0.54 -20.50
N ARG A 90 -2.28 1.29 -19.80
CA ARG A 90 -0.82 1.25 -19.96
C ARG A 90 -0.15 0.18 -19.12
N LEU A 91 -0.86 -0.39 -18.16
CA LEU A 91 -0.31 -1.44 -17.31
C LEU A 91 -0.34 -2.78 -18.05
N ASP A 92 0.77 -3.49 -18.03
CA ASP A 92 0.89 -4.81 -18.64
C ASP A 92 0.20 -5.89 -17.81
N TYR A 93 0.21 -5.73 -16.48
CA TYR A 93 -0.48 -6.60 -15.53
C TYR A 93 -1.15 -5.78 -14.44
N ILE A 94 -2.43 -6.09 -14.19
CA ILE A 94 -3.22 -5.43 -13.16
C ILE A 94 -3.76 -6.48 -12.20
N SER A 95 -3.51 -6.28 -10.90
CA SER A 95 -4.24 -6.99 -9.85
C SER A 95 -4.72 -6.01 -8.78
N MET A 96 -5.87 -6.30 -8.20
CA MET A 96 -6.54 -5.44 -7.23
C MET A 96 -6.59 -6.12 -5.87
N ARG A 97 -6.66 -5.33 -4.79
CA ARG A 97 -6.79 -5.86 -3.43
C ARG A 97 -8.23 -6.17 -3.04
N GLU A 98 -9.20 -5.57 -3.71
CA GLU A 98 -10.63 -5.75 -3.42
C GLU A 98 -11.48 -5.90 -4.69
N ASN A 99 -12.63 -6.58 -4.55
CA ASN A 99 -13.58 -6.82 -5.65
C ASN A 99 -14.03 -5.52 -6.31
N ARG A 100 -14.35 -4.50 -5.52
CA ARG A 100 -14.82 -3.22 -6.09
C ARG A 100 -13.76 -2.56 -6.98
N GLY A 101 -12.49 -2.69 -6.62
CA GLY A 101 -11.38 -2.23 -7.47
C GLY A 101 -11.34 -2.95 -8.82
N SER A 102 -11.51 -4.27 -8.81
CA SER A 102 -11.58 -5.10 -10.03
C SER A 102 -12.76 -4.68 -10.93
N GLU A 103 -13.94 -4.46 -10.34
CA GLU A 103 -15.13 -3.96 -11.07
C GLU A 103 -14.86 -2.60 -11.70
N ILE A 104 -14.24 -1.67 -10.98
CA ILE A 104 -13.89 -0.34 -11.52
C ILE A 104 -12.93 -0.47 -12.72
N VAL A 105 -11.93 -1.34 -12.64
CA VAL A 105 -11.04 -1.61 -13.79
C VAL A 105 -11.85 -2.10 -14.98
N LYS A 106 -12.72 -3.08 -14.78
CA LYS A 106 -13.59 -3.63 -15.84
C LYS A 106 -14.52 -2.58 -16.42
N GLU A 107 -15.19 -1.78 -15.58
CA GLU A 107 -16.10 -0.69 -16.01
C GLU A 107 -15.39 0.36 -16.87
N LEU A 108 -14.16 0.71 -16.54
CA LEU A 108 -13.43 1.80 -17.19
C LEU A 108 -12.64 1.36 -18.43
N THR A 109 -12.20 0.12 -18.47
CA THR A 109 -11.24 -0.34 -19.49
C THR A 109 -11.68 -1.56 -20.29
N GLY A 110 -12.63 -2.34 -19.77
CA GLY A 110 -12.98 -3.66 -20.27
C GLY A 110 -12.00 -4.78 -19.88
N LEU A 111 -10.88 -4.46 -19.22
CA LEU A 111 -9.88 -5.43 -18.79
C LEU A 111 -10.33 -6.18 -17.54
N ASP A 112 -9.88 -7.43 -17.41
CA ASP A 112 -10.03 -8.20 -16.19
C ASP A 112 -8.82 -7.99 -15.27
N ALA A 113 -9.08 -7.79 -13.99
CA ALA A 113 -8.06 -7.61 -12.97
C ALA A 113 -8.35 -8.58 -11.81
N PRO A 114 -7.56 -9.64 -11.61
CA PRO A 114 -7.77 -10.57 -10.50
C PRO A 114 -7.64 -9.87 -9.16
N VAL A 115 -8.44 -10.33 -8.19
CA VAL A 115 -8.31 -9.88 -6.79
C VAL A 115 -7.32 -10.79 -6.09
N ILE A 116 -6.27 -10.21 -5.53
CA ILE A 116 -5.23 -10.92 -4.80
C ILE A 116 -4.99 -10.26 -3.44
N LEU A 117 -4.46 -11.03 -2.51
CA LEU A 117 -4.17 -10.54 -1.17
C LEU A 117 -3.02 -9.50 -1.18
N ASP A 118 -3.04 -8.64 -0.17
CA ASP A 118 -1.92 -7.76 0.13
C ASP A 118 -0.63 -8.59 0.32
N PRO A 119 0.55 -8.12 -0.15
CA PRO A 119 1.81 -8.85 -0.04
C PRO A 119 2.17 -9.31 1.38
N VAL A 120 1.66 -8.63 2.41
CA VAL A 120 1.89 -9.03 3.81
C VAL A 120 1.39 -10.46 4.09
N PHE A 121 0.41 -10.96 3.34
CA PHE A 121 -0.12 -12.31 3.47
C PHE A 121 0.61 -13.38 2.65
N ASN A 122 1.65 -12.99 1.91
CA ASN A 122 2.48 -13.96 1.16
C ASN A 122 3.38 -14.79 2.08
N PHE A 123 3.56 -14.35 3.31
CA PHE A 123 4.32 -15.05 4.33
C PHE A 123 3.42 -15.44 5.50
N ASP A 124 3.61 -16.64 6.01
CA ASP A 124 3.02 -17.06 7.28
C ASP A 124 3.77 -16.44 8.48
N LYS A 125 3.26 -16.70 9.68
CA LYS A 125 3.86 -16.17 10.91
C LYS A 125 5.33 -16.58 11.08
N GLU A 126 5.66 -17.82 10.80
CA GLU A 126 7.02 -18.36 10.98
C GLU A 126 8.01 -17.73 10.00
N GLN A 127 7.56 -17.51 8.76
CA GLN A 127 8.35 -16.83 7.72
C GLN A 127 8.59 -15.37 8.08
N TRP A 128 7.57 -14.67 8.60
CA TRP A 128 7.73 -13.30 9.08
C TRP A 128 8.68 -13.21 10.28
N GLU A 129 8.58 -14.12 11.26
CA GLU A 129 9.47 -14.16 12.42
C GLU A 129 10.94 -14.40 12.04
N LYS A 130 11.20 -15.18 10.99
CA LYS A 130 12.55 -15.38 10.44
C LYS A 130 13.10 -14.14 9.75
N LEU A 131 12.25 -13.42 9.01
CA LEU A 131 12.65 -12.21 8.28
C LEU A 131 12.86 -11.00 9.19
N ILE A 132 11.99 -10.85 10.17
CA ILE A 132 11.98 -9.75 11.13
C ILE A 132 12.00 -10.34 12.53
N PRO A 133 13.19 -10.63 13.08
CA PRO A 133 13.29 -11.14 14.45
C PRO A 133 12.62 -10.16 15.41
N ILE A 134 11.46 -10.53 15.92
CA ILE A 134 10.70 -9.71 16.87
C ILE A 134 11.24 -10.02 18.25
N LYS A 135 11.81 -9.02 18.90
CA LYS A 135 12.08 -9.09 20.34
C LYS A 135 10.76 -8.83 21.07
N LYS A 136 10.27 -9.84 21.77
CA LYS A 136 9.12 -9.69 22.66
C LYS A 136 9.49 -8.74 23.79
N GLU A 137 8.88 -7.57 23.84
CA GLU A 137 9.18 -6.55 24.87
C GLU A 137 8.35 -6.74 26.14
N MET A 138 7.24 -7.49 26.05
CA MET A 138 6.33 -7.76 27.17
C MET A 138 5.95 -9.23 27.18
N ASP A 139 6.11 -9.89 28.32
CA ASP A 139 5.74 -11.31 28.49
C ASP A 139 4.28 -11.48 28.90
N GLU A 140 3.71 -10.49 29.57
CA GLU A 140 2.31 -10.48 30.00
C GLU A 140 1.37 -10.18 28.82
N PRO A 141 0.14 -10.76 28.82
CA PRO A 141 -0.89 -10.39 27.84
C PRO A 141 -1.24 -8.90 27.94
N TYR A 142 -1.49 -8.29 26.77
CA TYR A 142 -1.87 -6.88 26.67
C TYR A 142 -2.83 -6.64 25.51
N ILE A 143 -3.54 -5.51 25.54
CA ILE A 143 -4.34 -5.01 24.44
C ILE A 143 -3.44 -4.09 23.58
N PHE A 144 -3.13 -4.48 22.35
CA PHE A 144 -2.47 -3.59 21.41
C PHE A 144 -3.50 -2.73 20.70
N ALA A 145 -3.36 -1.41 20.82
CA ALA A 145 -4.29 -0.44 20.20
C ALA A 145 -3.55 0.42 19.17
N TYR A 146 -4.00 0.35 17.92
CA TYR A 146 -3.57 1.23 16.84
C TYR A 146 -4.76 2.03 16.33
N PHE A 147 -4.73 3.35 16.53
CA PHE A 147 -5.84 4.23 16.16
C PHE A 147 -5.50 5.01 14.89
N LEU A 148 -6.31 4.81 13.86
CA LEU A 148 -6.32 5.66 12.67
C LEU A 148 -7.24 6.84 12.93
N GLY A 149 -6.65 7.96 13.34
CA GLY A 149 -7.38 9.19 13.66
C GLY A 149 -7.69 9.38 15.14
N ALA A 150 -8.45 10.44 15.45
CA ALA A 150 -8.66 10.97 16.80
C ALA A 150 -10.04 10.69 17.39
N ASN A 151 -10.75 9.64 16.92
CA ASN A 151 -12.12 9.36 17.42
C ASN A 151 -12.10 8.97 18.91
N PRO A 152 -12.70 9.77 19.82
CA PRO A 152 -12.67 9.51 21.24
C PRO A 152 -13.50 8.27 21.65
N GLU A 153 -14.53 7.89 20.89
CA GLU A 153 -15.34 6.70 21.19
C GLU A 153 -14.56 5.40 21.05
N TYR A 154 -13.69 5.29 20.05
CA TYR A 154 -12.83 4.11 19.92
C TYR A 154 -11.89 3.97 21.12
N ARG A 155 -11.33 5.08 21.60
CA ARG A 155 -10.48 5.10 22.80
C ARG A 155 -11.24 4.72 24.06
N LYS A 156 -12.49 5.13 24.18
CA LYS A 156 -13.38 4.77 25.28
C LYS A 156 -13.70 3.27 25.29
N GLN A 157 -13.99 2.70 24.10
CA GLN A 157 -14.24 1.26 23.96
C GLN A 157 -13.01 0.43 24.37
N VAL A 158 -11.81 0.82 23.94
CA VAL A 158 -10.57 0.13 24.33
C VAL A 158 -10.33 0.22 25.83
N ARG A 159 -10.63 1.35 26.47
CA ARG A 159 -10.53 1.47 27.95
C ARG A 159 -11.52 0.55 28.66
N LYS A 160 -12.77 0.49 28.23
CA LYS A 160 -13.77 -0.44 28.79
C LYS A 160 -13.33 -1.90 28.66
N LEU A 161 -12.73 -2.26 27.51
CA LEU A 161 -12.17 -3.60 27.31
C LEU A 161 -11.03 -3.86 28.30
N ALA A 162 -10.14 -2.91 28.51
CA ALA A 162 -9.06 -3.04 29.47
C ALA A 162 -9.57 -3.18 30.90
N GLU A 163 -10.59 -2.40 31.29
CA GLU A 163 -11.24 -2.49 32.60
C GLU A 163 -11.89 -3.87 32.82
N SER A 164 -12.56 -4.40 31.79
CA SER A 164 -13.25 -5.71 31.88
C SER A 164 -12.30 -6.91 31.87
N THR A 165 -11.11 -6.78 31.27
CA THR A 165 -10.13 -7.87 31.15
C THR A 165 -8.98 -7.78 32.12
N GLY A 166 -8.79 -6.64 32.77
CA GLY A 166 -7.60 -6.36 33.61
C GLY A 166 -6.29 -6.19 32.83
N LEU A 167 -6.35 -6.16 31.49
CA LEU A 167 -5.17 -6.09 30.65
C LEU A 167 -4.66 -4.64 30.48
N LYS A 168 -3.32 -4.52 30.39
CA LYS A 168 -2.67 -3.25 30.06
C LYS A 168 -2.92 -2.86 28.59
N ILE A 169 -3.06 -1.56 28.32
CA ILE A 169 -3.14 -1.04 26.95
C ILE A 169 -1.76 -0.59 26.49
N VAL A 170 -1.33 -1.10 25.35
CA VAL A 170 -0.15 -0.63 24.59
C VAL A 170 -0.66 0.08 23.34
N ALA A 171 -0.47 1.38 23.24
CA ALA A 171 -0.94 2.18 22.12
C ALA A 171 0.21 2.68 21.25
N LEU A 172 0.08 2.49 19.94
CA LEU A 172 0.93 3.15 18.95
C LEU A 172 0.47 4.61 18.80
N ARG A 173 1.41 5.56 18.90
CA ARG A 173 1.19 7.01 18.74
C ARG A 173 1.76 7.51 17.41
#